data_c2dd96396aacedf5aa60055ba4be789a
#
_entry.id   c2dd96396aacedf5aa60055ba4be789a
#
_cell.length_a   1.000
_cell.length_b   1.000
_cell.length_c   1.000
_cell.angle_alpha   90.00
_cell.angle_beta   90.00
_cell.angle_gamma   90.00
#
_symmetry.space_group_name_H-M   'P 1'
#
loop_
_entity.id
_entity.type
_entity.pdbx_description
1 polymer ?
#
loop_
_entity_poly.entity_id
_entity_poly.type
_entity_poly.pdbx_seq_one_letter_code
_entity_poly.pdbx_strand_id
1 'polypeptide(L)'
;MEPLLVVTLLLCLMFLLLGVGVWIGPVLMAVAAIAIDVIAGRPAGSSIANTAWSSSTAWMLTALPMFIWMGDILFHSRLSEDLFRGLAPLMGRIPGGLLHTNVMGCTLFGSVSGSSVATLSTVGKMTIPELRKRDYPEHLVVSTLAGPATLGLMIPPSIIMIVYGALTNESIAAINIAGILPGLVLAAMFSG
;
A
#
# COMPACT_ATOMS: atom_id res chain seq x y z
N MET A 1 -24.85 29.57 7.14
CA MET A 1 -24.64 29.18 5.73
C MET A 1 -25.25 27.79 5.54
N GLU A 2 -25.89 27.55 4.43
CA GLU A 2 -26.41 26.18 4.14
C GLU A 2 -25.27 25.16 4.19
N PRO A 3 -25.41 24.06 4.94
CA PRO A 3 -24.32 23.09 5.10
C PRO A 3 -23.82 22.54 3.77
N LEU A 4 -24.72 22.44 2.80
CA LEU A 4 -24.40 21.98 1.44
C LEU A 4 -23.45 22.94 0.71
N LEU A 5 -23.63 24.24 0.85
CA LEU A 5 -22.80 25.27 0.24
C LEU A 5 -21.38 25.26 0.80
N VAL A 6 -21.24 25.07 2.12
CA VAL A 6 -19.93 24.99 2.78
C VAL A 6 -19.17 23.74 2.31
N VAL A 7 -19.84 22.60 2.26
CA VAL A 7 -19.23 21.35 1.77
C VAL A 7 -18.77 21.50 0.31
N THR A 8 -19.60 22.10 -0.54
CA THR A 8 -19.25 22.31 -1.96
C THR A 8 -18.05 23.25 -2.09
N LEU A 9 -17.99 24.34 -1.32
CA LEU A 9 -16.84 25.24 -1.31
C LEU A 9 -15.54 24.54 -0.86
N LEU A 10 -15.60 23.72 0.19
CA LEU A 10 -14.44 22.98 0.68
C LEU A 10 -13.95 21.94 -0.37
N LEU A 11 -14.87 21.26 -1.02
CA LEU A 11 -14.52 20.33 -2.11
C LEU A 11 -13.91 21.06 -3.30
N CYS A 12 -14.50 22.19 -3.73
CA CYS A 12 -13.91 23.02 -4.80
C CYS A 12 -12.52 23.52 -4.44
N LEU A 13 -12.31 23.98 -3.22
CA LEU A 13 -11.00 24.40 -2.73
C LEU A 13 -10.00 23.26 -2.75
N MET A 14 -10.41 22.07 -2.30
CA MET A 14 -9.57 20.87 -2.31
C MET A 14 -9.12 20.52 -3.74
N PHE A 15 -10.06 20.44 -4.68
CA PHE A 15 -9.73 20.12 -6.06
C PHE A 15 -8.92 21.22 -6.75
N LEU A 16 -9.16 22.49 -6.43
CA LEU A 16 -8.38 23.61 -6.94
C LEU A 16 -6.91 23.51 -6.46
N LEU A 17 -6.68 23.28 -5.17
CA LEU A 17 -5.33 23.14 -4.62
C LEU A 17 -4.59 21.92 -5.19
N LEU A 18 -5.29 20.79 -5.35
CA LEU A 18 -4.72 19.61 -6.00
C LEU A 18 -4.40 19.87 -7.47
N GLY A 19 -5.26 20.61 -8.19
CA GLY A 19 -5.04 20.97 -9.58
C GLY A 19 -3.84 21.91 -9.82
N VAL A 20 -3.51 22.75 -8.84
CA VAL A 20 -2.30 23.58 -8.83
C VAL A 20 -1.04 22.76 -8.54
N GLY A 21 -1.18 21.47 -8.16
CA GLY A 21 -0.05 20.58 -7.91
C GLY A 21 0.46 20.62 -6.46
N VAL A 22 -0.32 21.12 -5.51
CA VAL A 22 0.03 21.05 -4.09
C VAL A 22 -0.10 19.59 -3.60
N TRP A 23 0.81 19.16 -2.78
CA TRP A 23 0.81 17.79 -2.24
C TRP A 23 -0.43 17.53 -1.40
N ILE A 24 -0.98 16.31 -1.49
CA ILE A 24 -2.26 15.93 -0.88
C ILE A 24 -2.31 16.14 0.64
N GLY A 25 -1.22 15.89 1.35
CA GLY A 25 -1.14 16.07 2.81
C GLY A 25 -1.41 17.52 3.25
N PRO A 26 -0.65 18.52 2.77
CA PRO A 26 -0.92 19.93 3.04
C PRO A 26 -2.30 20.40 2.59
N VAL A 27 -2.82 19.89 1.45
CA VAL A 27 -4.17 20.22 0.98
C VAL A 27 -5.23 19.76 1.96
N LEU A 28 -5.17 18.49 2.39
CA LEU A 28 -6.11 17.94 3.36
C LEU A 28 -6.05 18.69 4.70
N MET A 29 -4.83 19.04 5.15
CA MET A 29 -4.65 19.80 6.39
C MET A 29 -5.24 21.21 6.29
N ALA A 30 -5.03 21.91 5.17
CA ALA A 30 -5.58 23.23 4.95
C ALA A 30 -7.12 23.22 4.89
N VAL A 31 -7.69 22.28 4.14
CA VAL A 31 -9.15 22.12 4.03
C VAL A 31 -9.75 21.75 5.38
N ALA A 32 -9.12 20.85 6.15
CA ALA A 32 -9.58 20.50 7.48
C ALA A 32 -9.51 21.69 8.45
N ALA A 33 -8.44 22.50 8.40
CA ALA A 33 -8.29 23.70 9.21
C ALA A 33 -9.44 24.69 8.95
N ILE A 34 -9.72 24.97 7.68
CA ILE A 34 -10.81 25.88 7.28
C ILE A 34 -12.16 25.29 7.69
N ALA A 35 -12.37 24.00 7.53
CA ALA A 35 -13.61 23.33 7.93
C ALA A 35 -13.84 23.43 9.45
N ILE A 36 -12.81 23.21 10.27
CA ILE A 36 -12.91 23.32 11.73
C ILE A 36 -13.25 24.75 12.15
N ASP A 37 -12.59 25.74 11.56
CA ASP A 37 -12.80 27.15 11.90
C ASP A 37 -14.21 27.63 11.47
N VAL A 38 -14.61 27.32 10.23
CA VAL A 38 -15.87 27.77 9.64
C VAL A 38 -17.09 26.99 10.14
N ILE A 39 -17.00 25.66 10.28
CA ILE A 39 -18.15 24.82 10.65
C ILE A 39 -18.23 24.63 12.16
N ALA A 40 -17.13 24.34 12.82
CA ALA A 40 -17.12 24.02 14.25
C ALA A 40 -16.94 25.25 15.12
N GLY A 41 -16.57 26.43 14.56
CA GLY A 41 -16.34 27.66 15.32
C GLY A 41 -15.24 27.50 16.39
N ARG A 42 -14.30 26.62 16.19
CA ARG A 42 -13.20 26.33 17.13
C ARG A 42 -11.87 26.75 16.51
N PRO A 43 -10.88 27.14 17.33
CA PRO A 43 -9.56 27.48 16.81
C PRO A 43 -8.95 26.24 16.13
N ALA A 44 -8.78 26.31 14.80
CA ALA A 44 -8.24 25.18 14.01
C ALA A 44 -6.85 24.76 14.48
N GLY A 45 -6.01 25.71 14.86
CA GLY A 45 -4.64 25.44 15.30
C GLY A 45 -4.54 24.51 16.51
N SER A 46 -5.33 24.75 17.56
CA SER A 46 -5.32 23.87 18.75
C SER A 46 -5.91 22.49 18.46
N SER A 47 -6.96 22.44 17.65
CA SER A 47 -7.59 21.17 17.25
C SER A 47 -6.64 20.31 16.43
N ILE A 48 -5.94 20.90 15.46
CA ILE A 48 -4.94 20.20 14.63
C ILE A 48 -3.75 19.77 15.47
N ALA A 49 -3.23 20.65 16.34
CA ALA A 49 -2.09 20.32 17.20
C ALA A 49 -2.42 19.15 18.14
N ASN A 50 -3.58 19.15 18.78
CA ASN A 50 -4.03 18.07 19.65
C ASN A 50 -4.20 16.75 18.89
N THR A 51 -4.83 16.80 17.70
CA THR A 51 -5.02 15.61 16.87
C THR A 51 -3.69 15.07 16.36
N ALA A 52 -2.80 15.95 15.90
CA ALA A 52 -1.46 15.55 15.45
C ALA A 52 -0.66 14.91 16.59
N TRP A 53 -0.71 15.53 17.79
CA TRP A 53 -0.03 14.97 18.97
C TRP A 53 -0.60 13.60 19.36
N SER A 54 -1.92 13.50 19.53
CA SER A 54 -2.56 12.24 19.93
C SER A 54 -2.34 11.12 18.91
N SER A 55 -2.41 11.44 17.62
CA SER A 55 -2.15 10.46 16.57
C SER A 55 -0.67 10.04 16.53
N SER A 56 0.27 10.99 16.69
CA SER A 56 1.70 10.68 16.65
C SER A 56 2.20 9.91 17.87
N THR A 57 1.54 10.08 19.03
CA THR A 57 1.88 9.37 20.28
C THR A 57 1.07 8.09 20.48
N ALA A 58 0.24 7.71 19.51
CA ALA A 58 -0.51 6.46 19.59
C ALA A 58 0.43 5.25 19.64
N TRP A 59 0.33 4.47 20.72
CA TRP A 59 1.17 3.27 20.94
C TRP A 59 1.13 2.30 19.76
N MET A 60 -0.02 2.20 19.09
CA MET A 60 -0.21 1.35 17.91
C MET A 60 0.71 1.70 16.75
N LEU A 61 1.11 2.98 16.62
CA LEU A 61 2.03 3.41 15.57
C LEU A 61 3.47 2.90 15.78
N THR A 62 3.82 2.42 16.98
CA THR A 62 5.13 1.81 17.22
C THR A 62 5.36 0.55 16.36
N ALA A 63 4.29 -0.10 15.93
CA ALA A 63 4.37 -1.23 15.02
C ALA A 63 4.93 -0.83 13.63
N LEU A 64 4.71 0.41 13.17
CA LEU A 64 5.16 0.88 11.85
C LEU A 64 6.68 0.85 11.68
N PRO A 65 7.49 1.53 12.52
CA PRO A 65 8.94 1.53 12.33
C PRO A 65 9.53 0.13 12.48
N MET A 66 9.00 -0.70 13.37
CA MET A 66 9.45 -2.08 13.52
C MET A 66 9.14 -2.91 12.27
N PHE A 67 7.96 -2.73 11.69
CA PHE A 67 7.56 -3.43 10.47
C PHE A 67 8.37 -2.95 9.25
N ILE A 68 8.60 -1.64 9.11
CA ILE A 68 9.43 -1.08 8.04
C ILE A 68 10.86 -1.61 8.16
N TRP A 69 11.42 -1.64 9.35
CA TRP A 69 12.76 -2.16 9.60
C TRP A 69 12.87 -3.65 9.30
N MET A 70 11.89 -4.44 9.71
CA MET A 70 11.81 -5.85 9.35
C MET A 70 11.77 -6.03 7.81
N GLY A 71 10.93 -5.26 7.12
CA GLY A 71 10.83 -5.30 5.66
C GLY A 71 12.14 -4.92 4.96
N ASP A 72 12.85 -3.92 5.49
CA ASP A 72 14.14 -3.48 4.96
C ASP A 72 15.24 -4.56 5.12
N ILE A 73 15.31 -5.19 6.28
CA ILE A 73 16.23 -6.31 6.52
C ILE A 73 15.95 -7.46 5.55
N LEU A 74 14.68 -7.81 5.38
CA LEU A 74 14.29 -8.90 4.47
C LEU A 74 14.55 -8.55 3.01
N PHE A 75 14.36 -7.27 2.65
CA PHE A 75 14.63 -6.76 1.30
C PHE A 75 16.12 -6.89 0.92
N HIS A 76 17.04 -6.57 1.86
CA HIS A 76 18.48 -6.63 1.64
C HIS A 76 19.08 -8.02 1.92
N SER A 77 18.30 -8.96 2.41
CA SER A 77 18.72 -10.34 2.63
C SER A 77 18.64 -11.17 1.34
N ARG A 78 19.33 -12.30 1.31
CA ARG A 78 19.23 -13.29 0.23
C ARG A 78 17.89 -14.04 0.20
N LEU A 79 17.05 -13.82 1.22
CA LEU A 79 15.77 -14.51 1.34
C LEU A 79 14.86 -14.28 0.13
N SER A 80 14.88 -13.06 -0.42
CA SER A 80 14.09 -12.71 -1.62
C SER A 80 14.52 -13.50 -2.84
N GLU A 81 15.85 -13.66 -3.06
CA GLU A 81 16.38 -14.47 -4.16
C GLU A 81 16.10 -15.97 -3.96
N ASP A 82 16.24 -16.46 -2.74
CA ASP A 82 16.06 -17.89 -2.42
C ASP A 82 14.58 -18.28 -2.53
N LEU A 83 13.67 -17.43 -2.09
CA LEU A 83 12.22 -17.60 -2.30
C LEU A 83 11.88 -17.69 -3.79
N PHE A 84 12.43 -16.79 -4.59
CA PHE A 84 12.16 -16.80 -6.03
C PHE A 84 12.76 -18.02 -6.72
N ARG A 85 13.98 -18.40 -6.39
CA ARG A 85 14.62 -19.62 -6.92
C ARG A 85 13.85 -20.89 -6.55
N GLY A 86 13.24 -20.93 -5.36
CA GLY A 86 12.39 -22.03 -4.93
C GLY A 86 11.04 -22.08 -5.65
N LEU A 87 10.47 -20.93 -5.98
CA LEU A 87 9.17 -20.83 -6.66
C LEU A 87 9.23 -21.13 -8.17
N ALA A 88 10.28 -20.68 -8.84
CA ALA A 88 10.41 -20.79 -10.29
C ALA A 88 10.20 -22.24 -10.82
N PRO A 89 10.80 -23.29 -10.26
CA PRO A 89 10.57 -24.64 -10.74
C PRO A 89 9.16 -25.20 -10.43
N LEU A 90 8.51 -24.72 -9.37
CA LEU A 90 7.14 -25.11 -9.05
C LEU A 90 6.15 -24.57 -10.07
N MET A 91 6.32 -23.31 -10.45
CA MET A 91 5.43 -22.62 -11.37
C MET A 91 5.65 -23.01 -12.83
N GLY A 92 6.83 -23.49 -13.19
CA GLY A 92 7.15 -23.98 -14.55
C GLY A 92 6.29 -25.15 -15.04
N ARG A 93 5.52 -25.78 -14.16
CA ARG A 93 4.59 -26.87 -14.49
C ARG A 93 3.17 -26.40 -14.78
N ILE A 94 2.84 -25.14 -14.52
CA ILE A 94 1.51 -24.57 -14.70
C ILE A 94 1.43 -23.94 -16.10
N PRO A 95 0.32 -24.08 -16.86
CA PRO A 95 0.13 -23.37 -18.11
C PRO A 95 0.17 -21.85 -17.86
N GLY A 96 1.00 -21.10 -18.62
CA GLY A 96 1.35 -19.71 -18.32
C GLY A 96 2.73 -19.55 -17.66
N GLY A 97 3.28 -20.62 -17.07
CA GLY A 97 4.68 -20.75 -16.65
C GLY A 97 5.19 -19.63 -15.75
N LEU A 98 6.21 -18.93 -16.22
CA LEU A 98 6.92 -17.89 -15.47
C LEU A 98 6.08 -16.63 -15.17
N LEU A 99 4.97 -16.37 -15.88
CA LEU A 99 4.07 -15.26 -15.56
C LEU A 99 3.39 -15.47 -14.21
N HIS A 100 3.02 -16.72 -13.88
CA HIS A 100 2.50 -17.04 -12.54
C HIS A 100 3.55 -16.87 -11.45
N THR A 101 4.84 -17.01 -11.80
CA THR A 101 5.93 -16.75 -10.84
C THR A 101 5.96 -15.27 -10.44
N ASN A 102 5.60 -14.34 -11.35
CA ASN A 102 5.44 -12.93 -11.01
C ASN A 102 4.34 -12.72 -9.97
N VAL A 103 3.16 -13.31 -10.21
CA VAL A 103 2.02 -13.18 -9.30
C VAL A 103 2.34 -13.75 -7.92
N MET A 104 2.85 -14.97 -7.87
CA MET A 104 3.22 -15.64 -6.61
C MET A 104 4.39 -14.93 -5.92
N GLY A 105 5.39 -14.52 -6.69
CA GLY A 105 6.50 -13.72 -6.18
C GLY A 105 6.04 -12.39 -5.57
N CYS A 106 5.17 -11.66 -6.26
CA CYS A 106 4.57 -10.45 -5.74
C CYS A 106 3.70 -10.70 -4.51
N THR A 107 2.94 -11.80 -4.49
CA THR A 107 2.11 -12.19 -3.34
C THR A 107 2.95 -12.45 -2.10
N LEU A 108 3.96 -13.30 -2.21
CA LEU A 108 4.82 -13.66 -1.09
C LEU A 108 5.71 -12.49 -0.67
N PHE A 109 6.36 -11.84 -1.63
CA PHE A 109 7.23 -10.72 -1.31
C PHE A 109 6.44 -9.50 -0.82
N GLY A 110 5.26 -9.27 -1.40
CA GLY A 110 4.34 -8.23 -0.98
C GLY A 110 3.87 -8.39 0.46
N SER A 111 3.55 -9.62 0.87
CA SER A 111 3.15 -9.93 2.25
C SER A 111 4.26 -9.64 3.27
N VAL A 112 5.52 -9.76 2.87
CA VAL A 112 6.67 -9.50 3.75
C VAL A 112 7.04 -8.01 3.77
N SER A 113 7.05 -7.37 2.59
CA SER A 113 7.48 -5.97 2.45
C SER A 113 6.40 -4.96 2.85
N GLY A 114 5.12 -5.32 2.72
CA GLY A 114 3.99 -4.41 2.93
C GLY A 114 3.97 -3.20 2.00
N SER A 115 4.79 -3.21 0.92
CA SER A 115 5.00 -2.09 0.01
C SER A 115 4.93 -2.53 -1.45
N SER A 116 4.01 -1.94 -2.22
CA SER A 116 3.89 -2.23 -3.67
C SER A 116 5.14 -1.84 -4.44
N VAL A 117 5.77 -0.71 -4.10
CA VAL A 117 6.97 -0.21 -4.79
C VAL A 117 8.16 -1.13 -4.55
N ALA A 118 8.37 -1.55 -3.30
CA ALA A 118 9.43 -2.49 -2.94
C ALA A 118 9.20 -3.84 -3.63
N THR A 119 7.98 -4.35 -3.61
CA THR A 119 7.58 -5.60 -4.26
C THR A 119 7.84 -5.54 -5.76
N LEU A 120 7.34 -4.50 -6.44
CA LEU A 120 7.54 -4.32 -7.87
C LEU A 120 9.02 -4.24 -8.25
N SER A 121 9.79 -3.45 -7.51
CA SER A 121 11.22 -3.26 -7.76
C SER A 121 12.00 -4.56 -7.61
N THR A 122 11.72 -5.35 -6.58
CA THR A 122 12.47 -6.57 -6.29
C THR A 122 12.09 -7.68 -7.24
N VAL A 123 10.80 -8.00 -7.33
CA VAL A 123 10.32 -9.06 -8.22
C VAL A 123 10.65 -8.72 -9.67
N GLY A 124 10.44 -7.46 -10.08
CA GLY A 124 10.77 -7.00 -11.42
C GLY A 124 12.25 -7.13 -11.80
N LYS A 125 13.16 -6.77 -10.89
CA LYS A 125 14.62 -6.94 -11.13
C LYS A 125 15.00 -8.38 -11.38
N MET A 126 14.33 -9.34 -10.75
CA MET A 126 14.62 -10.76 -10.90
C MET A 126 13.93 -11.38 -12.13
N THR A 127 12.66 -11.02 -12.37
CA THR A 127 11.85 -11.71 -13.38
C THR A 127 11.93 -11.10 -14.78
N ILE A 128 12.06 -9.78 -14.90
CA ILE A 128 12.09 -9.12 -16.22
C ILE A 128 13.24 -9.64 -17.10
N PRO A 129 14.50 -9.76 -16.61
CA PRO A 129 15.58 -10.30 -17.43
C PRO A 129 15.35 -11.74 -17.86
N GLU A 130 14.76 -12.56 -17.00
CA GLU A 130 14.50 -13.96 -17.27
C GLU A 130 13.36 -14.16 -18.27
N LEU A 131 12.29 -13.37 -18.15
CA LEU A 131 11.17 -13.39 -19.09
C LEU A 131 11.56 -12.86 -20.47
N ARG A 132 12.38 -11.80 -20.53
CA ARG A 132 12.94 -11.30 -21.80
C ARG A 132 13.83 -12.31 -22.51
N LYS A 133 14.67 -13.07 -21.79
CA LYS A 133 15.48 -14.15 -22.38
C LYS A 133 14.66 -15.26 -23.02
N ARG A 134 13.40 -15.41 -22.61
CA ARG A 134 12.46 -16.43 -23.10
C ARG A 134 11.44 -15.85 -24.07
N ASP A 135 11.70 -14.66 -24.60
CA ASP A 135 10.87 -13.97 -25.63
C ASP A 135 9.40 -13.77 -25.24
N TYR A 136 9.13 -13.57 -23.91
CA TYR A 136 7.79 -13.20 -23.46
C TYR A 136 7.42 -11.80 -23.93
N PRO A 137 6.18 -11.56 -24.42
CA PRO A 137 5.72 -10.23 -24.83
C PRO A 137 5.81 -9.23 -23.68
N GLU A 138 6.40 -8.06 -23.92
CA GLU A 138 6.72 -7.07 -22.90
C GLU A 138 5.46 -6.57 -22.15
N HIS A 139 4.33 -6.44 -22.85
CA HIS A 139 3.07 -6.04 -22.24
C HIS A 139 2.57 -7.06 -21.19
N LEU A 140 2.78 -8.37 -21.41
CA LEU A 140 2.43 -9.40 -20.44
C LEU A 140 3.38 -9.36 -19.23
N VAL A 141 4.68 -9.14 -19.48
CA VAL A 141 5.66 -9.01 -18.39
C VAL A 141 5.31 -7.85 -17.47
N VAL A 142 4.98 -6.68 -18.05
CA VAL A 142 4.62 -5.49 -17.26
C VAL A 142 3.29 -5.68 -16.54
N SER A 143 2.25 -6.18 -17.22
CA SER A 143 0.92 -6.34 -16.62
C SER A 143 0.91 -7.36 -15.47
N THR A 144 1.62 -8.49 -15.61
CA THR A 144 1.73 -9.51 -14.56
C THR A 144 2.59 -9.09 -13.38
N LEU A 145 3.31 -7.98 -13.49
CA LEU A 145 4.05 -7.37 -12.37
C LEU A 145 3.27 -6.21 -11.75
N ALA A 146 2.74 -5.30 -12.56
CA ALA A 146 2.11 -4.07 -12.08
C ALA A 146 0.83 -4.35 -11.25
N GLY A 147 -0.03 -5.24 -11.73
CA GLY A 147 -1.23 -5.65 -11.00
C GLY A 147 -0.90 -6.33 -9.67
N PRO A 148 -0.23 -7.49 -9.71
CA PRO A 148 0.08 -8.25 -8.49
C PRO A 148 0.97 -7.52 -7.48
N ALA A 149 1.81 -6.56 -7.89
CA ALA A 149 2.59 -5.76 -6.95
C ALA A 149 1.70 -4.98 -5.96
N THR A 150 0.47 -4.64 -6.35
CA THR A 150 -0.49 -3.98 -5.45
C THR A 150 -0.95 -4.88 -4.30
N LEU A 151 -0.81 -6.19 -4.42
CA LEU A 151 -1.11 -7.16 -3.35
C LEU A 151 -0.28 -6.90 -2.08
N GLY A 152 0.90 -6.31 -2.22
CA GLY A 152 1.72 -5.91 -1.08
C GLY A 152 1.07 -4.89 -0.14
N LEU A 153 0.02 -4.20 -0.57
CA LEU A 153 -0.77 -3.32 0.30
C LEU A 153 -1.96 -4.03 0.96
N MET A 154 -2.36 -5.20 0.45
CA MET A 154 -3.59 -5.87 0.86
C MET A 154 -3.33 -7.17 1.61
N ILE A 155 -2.25 -7.88 1.27
CA ILE A 155 -1.88 -9.10 1.97
C ILE A 155 -1.13 -8.75 3.24
N PRO A 156 -1.61 -9.24 4.41
CA PRO A 156 -0.96 -8.96 5.69
C PRO A 156 0.44 -9.61 5.81
N PRO A 157 1.33 -8.95 6.59
CA PRO A 157 1.17 -7.67 7.25
C PRO A 157 1.39 -6.48 6.29
N SER A 158 0.49 -5.48 6.34
CA SER A 158 0.52 -4.32 5.45
C SER A 158 0.65 -3.01 6.22
N ILE A 159 1.50 -2.11 5.74
CA ILE A 159 1.68 -0.77 6.32
C ILE A 159 0.34 -0.01 6.36
N ILE A 160 -0.47 -0.11 5.30
CA ILE A 160 -1.77 0.58 5.24
C ILE A 160 -2.74 0.04 6.29
N MET A 161 -2.77 -1.28 6.51
CA MET A 161 -3.63 -1.88 7.54
C MET A 161 -3.21 -1.48 8.95
N ILE A 162 -1.91 -1.35 9.21
CA ILE A 162 -1.38 -0.86 10.48
C ILE A 162 -1.82 0.59 10.72
N VAL A 163 -1.63 1.46 9.73
CA VAL A 163 -2.04 2.88 9.80
C VAL A 163 -3.55 3.00 9.99
N TYR A 164 -4.32 2.25 9.23
CA TYR A 164 -5.78 2.24 9.34
C TYR A 164 -6.23 1.82 10.74
N GLY A 165 -5.71 0.72 11.28
CA GLY A 165 -6.02 0.27 12.63
C GLY A 165 -5.66 1.30 13.70
N ALA A 166 -4.52 1.98 13.55
CA ALA A 166 -4.10 3.02 14.48
C ALA A 166 -5.02 4.26 14.42
N LEU A 167 -5.49 4.64 13.24
CA LEU A 167 -6.38 5.80 13.06
C LEU A 167 -7.81 5.54 13.50
N THR A 168 -8.29 4.31 13.32
CA THR A 168 -9.66 3.91 13.71
C THR A 168 -9.76 3.37 15.11
N ASN A 169 -8.63 3.21 15.83
CA ASN A 169 -8.53 2.53 17.14
C ASN A 169 -9.05 1.08 17.10
N GLU A 170 -8.94 0.43 15.94
CA GLU A 170 -9.30 -0.96 15.76
C GLU A 170 -8.09 -1.89 15.92
N SER A 171 -8.34 -3.14 16.26
CA SER A 171 -7.27 -4.13 16.42
C SER A 171 -6.51 -4.36 15.12
N ILE A 172 -5.23 -3.97 15.07
CA ILE A 172 -4.34 -4.21 13.92
C ILE A 172 -4.30 -5.70 13.57
N ALA A 173 -4.28 -6.58 14.56
CA ALA A 173 -4.29 -8.02 14.35
C ALA A 173 -5.59 -8.49 13.66
N ALA A 174 -6.75 -7.99 14.09
CA ALA A 174 -8.03 -8.35 13.50
C ALA A 174 -8.14 -7.88 12.04
N ILE A 175 -7.68 -6.65 11.75
CA ILE A 175 -7.68 -6.10 10.39
C ILE A 175 -6.76 -6.93 9.47
N ASN A 176 -5.57 -7.27 9.95
CA ASN A 176 -4.65 -8.11 9.19
C ASN A 176 -5.24 -9.50 8.91
N ILE A 177 -5.86 -10.16 9.90
CA ILE A 177 -6.52 -11.46 9.69
C ILE A 177 -7.65 -11.34 8.66
N ALA A 178 -8.46 -10.28 8.74
CA ALA A 178 -9.54 -10.03 7.78
C ALA A 178 -9.01 -9.81 6.35
N GLY A 179 -7.81 -9.25 6.19
CA GLY A 179 -7.17 -9.01 4.89
C GLY A 179 -6.64 -10.27 4.19
N ILE A 180 -6.45 -11.38 4.89
CA ILE A 180 -5.90 -12.61 4.31
C ILE A 180 -6.81 -13.15 3.20
N LEU A 181 -8.09 -13.31 3.49
CA LEU A 181 -9.03 -13.91 2.53
C LEU A 181 -9.19 -13.06 1.25
N PRO A 182 -9.47 -11.75 1.31
CA PRO A 182 -9.51 -10.90 0.11
C PRO A 182 -8.19 -10.89 -0.66
N GLY A 183 -7.07 -10.85 0.05
CA GLY A 183 -5.74 -10.88 -0.56
C GLY A 183 -5.47 -12.16 -1.36
N LEU A 184 -5.83 -13.32 -0.81
CA LEU A 184 -5.71 -14.61 -1.51
C LEU A 184 -6.65 -14.71 -2.72
N VAL A 185 -7.88 -14.21 -2.60
CA VAL A 185 -8.84 -14.18 -3.72
C VAL A 185 -8.28 -13.32 -4.85
N LEU A 186 -7.74 -12.13 -4.56
CA LEU A 186 -7.14 -11.28 -5.57
C LEU A 186 -5.89 -11.93 -6.19
N ALA A 187 -5.04 -12.57 -5.40
CA ALA A 187 -3.89 -13.31 -5.92
C ALA A 187 -4.33 -14.42 -6.91
N ALA A 188 -5.40 -15.14 -6.58
CA ALA A 188 -5.99 -16.14 -7.48
C ALA A 188 -6.54 -15.49 -8.76
N MET A 189 -7.24 -14.35 -8.66
CA MET A 189 -7.76 -13.62 -9.83
C MET A 189 -6.63 -13.09 -10.75
N PHE A 190 -5.51 -12.66 -10.21
CA PHE A 190 -4.35 -12.26 -11.02
C PHE A 190 -3.64 -13.47 -11.66
N SER A 191 -3.84 -14.66 -11.15
CA SER A 191 -3.28 -15.90 -11.71
C SER A 191 -4.16 -16.54 -12.77
N GLY A 192 -5.43 -16.18 -12.89
CA GLY A 192 -6.38 -16.74 -13.88
C GLY A 192 -6.46 -15.90 -15.12
#